data_49eb750177432505b54d97cbe93d0d29
#
_entry.id   49eb750177432505b54d97cbe93d0d29
#
_cell.length_a   1.000
_cell.length_b   1.000
_cell.length_c   1.000
_cell.angle_alpha   90.00
_cell.angle_beta   90.00
_cell.angle_gamma   90.00
#
_symmetry.space_group_name_H-M   'P 1'
#
loop_
_entity.id
_entity.type
_entity.pdbx_description
1 polymer ?
#
loop_
_entity_poly.entity_id
_entity_poly.type
_entity_poly.pdbx_seq_one_letter_code
_entity_poly.pdbx_strand_id
1 'polypeptide(L)'
;MYPISVVLKMIHIKTFYSDQLKTKHGTVIVEGPVTPEQMASYTLHEDLKAFRPAHLQHKALIDIASLEDGRITVIRQENLVVGYVTFLYPDPLERWAEDKIENMIELGAIEVIPAYRGSGVGKKLLQVSFMGSEMEDYLVITTEYYWHWDLKGSGLSVWDYRKMMERMMTSAGFEY
;
A
#
# COMPACT_ATOMS: atom_id res chain seq x y z
N MET A 1 -23.88 35.10 -17.88
CA MET A 1 -22.44 34.76 -17.88
C MET A 1 -22.25 33.86 -16.67
N TYR A 2 -22.17 32.54 -16.87
CA TYR A 2 -21.91 31.58 -15.79
C TYR A 2 -20.42 31.66 -15.45
N PRO A 3 -20.05 31.70 -14.17
CA PRO A 3 -18.63 31.66 -13.81
C PRO A 3 -18.03 30.35 -14.31
N ILE A 4 -16.92 30.43 -15.04
CA ILE A 4 -16.10 29.27 -15.39
C ILE A 4 -15.59 28.75 -14.06
N SER A 5 -16.15 27.63 -13.60
CA SER A 5 -15.62 26.89 -12.47
C SER A 5 -14.24 26.39 -12.89
N VAL A 6 -13.19 27.04 -12.42
CA VAL A 6 -11.84 26.51 -12.53
C VAL A 6 -11.80 25.32 -11.58
N VAL A 7 -11.97 24.12 -12.11
CA VAL A 7 -11.70 22.89 -11.36
C VAL A 7 -10.18 22.86 -11.17
N LEU A 8 -9.73 23.19 -9.98
CA LEU A 8 -8.33 23.04 -9.59
C LEU A 8 -8.07 21.54 -9.49
N LYS A 9 -7.43 20.97 -10.52
CA LYS A 9 -6.99 19.57 -10.48
C LYS A 9 -5.99 19.42 -9.32
N MET A 10 -6.17 18.42 -8.49
CA MET A 10 -5.26 18.12 -7.40
C MET A 10 -3.85 17.85 -7.94
N ILE A 11 -2.84 18.42 -7.27
CA ILE A 11 -1.44 18.15 -7.57
C ILE A 11 -0.96 17.02 -6.67
N HIS A 12 -0.50 15.93 -7.27
CA HIS A 12 -0.01 14.75 -6.56
C HIS A 12 1.50 14.88 -6.29
N ILE A 13 1.84 15.34 -5.09
CA ILE A 13 3.24 15.43 -4.64
C ILE A 13 3.69 14.07 -4.12
N LYS A 14 4.81 13.57 -4.62
CA LYS A 14 5.43 12.32 -4.19
C LYS A 14 6.81 12.59 -3.61
N THR A 15 6.93 12.58 -2.28
CA THR A 15 8.20 12.72 -1.58
C THR A 15 8.67 11.34 -1.12
N PHE A 16 9.86 10.93 -1.53
CA PHE A 16 10.44 9.64 -1.19
C PHE A 16 10.95 9.65 0.25
N TYR A 17 10.53 8.65 1.02
CA TYR A 17 10.99 8.40 2.38
C TYR A 17 11.56 6.99 2.48
N SER A 18 12.53 6.80 3.37
CA SER A 18 13.15 5.52 3.64
C SER A 18 13.47 5.38 5.12
N ASP A 19 13.26 4.20 5.67
CA ASP A 19 13.61 3.83 7.02
C ASP A 19 14.06 2.37 7.08
N GLN A 20 14.63 1.97 8.17
CA GLN A 20 15.14 0.62 8.38
C GLN A 20 14.40 -0.06 9.53
N LEU A 21 14.25 -1.37 9.43
CA LEU A 21 13.71 -2.21 10.48
C LEU A 21 14.57 -3.46 10.66
N LYS A 22 14.98 -3.72 11.90
CA LYS A 22 15.64 -4.99 12.25
C LYS A 22 14.58 -6.08 12.41
N THR A 23 14.78 -7.19 11.73
CA THR A 23 13.93 -8.37 11.83
C THR A 23 14.80 -9.59 12.21
N LYS A 24 14.16 -10.72 12.52
CA LYS A 24 14.87 -11.99 12.76
C LYS A 24 15.61 -12.50 11.50
N HIS A 25 15.29 -11.99 10.33
CA HIS A 25 15.93 -12.33 9.04
C HIS A 25 16.96 -11.28 8.59
N GLY A 26 17.33 -10.35 9.47
CA GLY A 26 18.24 -9.25 9.17
C GLY A 26 17.53 -7.91 9.07
N THR A 27 18.29 -6.89 8.66
CA THR A 27 17.76 -5.55 8.46
C THR A 27 17.09 -5.45 7.10
N VAL A 28 15.87 -4.94 7.08
CA VAL A 28 15.13 -4.59 5.86
C VAL A 28 15.06 -3.08 5.71
N ILE A 29 14.94 -2.65 4.47
CA ILE A 29 14.67 -1.26 4.11
C ILE A 29 13.18 -1.16 3.77
N VAL A 30 12.52 -0.13 4.32
CA VAL A 30 11.14 0.22 4.02
C VAL A 30 11.15 1.60 3.37
N GLU A 31 10.71 1.70 2.12
CA GLU A 31 10.88 2.93 1.35
C GLU A 31 9.76 3.13 0.32
N GLY A 32 9.47 4.40 0.04
CA GLY A 32 8.49 4.82 -0.95
C GLY A 32 8.16 6.31 -0.90
N PRO A 33 7.31 6.78 -1.82
CA PRO A 33 6.81 6.02 -2.97
C PRO A 33 7.93 5.73 -3.98
N VAL A 34 8.06 4.47 -4.36
CA VAL A 34 9.07 4.06 -5.35
C VAL A 34 8.66 4.47 -6.75
N THR A 35 9.64 4.80 -7.59
CA THR A 35 9.41 5.11 -9.01
C THR A 35 9.18 3.83 -9.82
N PRO A 36 8.59 3.91 -11.04
CA PRO A 36 8.48 2.76 -11.94
C PRO A 36 9.82 2.09 -12.22
N GLU A 37 10.88 2.88 -12.37
CA GLU A 37 12.25 2.41 -12.64
C GLU A 37 12.84 1.67 -11.43
N GLN A 38 12.62 2.21 -10.23
CA GLN A 38 13.01 1.52 -9.00
C GLN A 38 12.26 0.19 -8.86
N MET A 39 10.92 0.21 -9.03
CA MET A 39 10.11 -1.00 -8.94
C MET A 39 10.54 -2.05 -9.97
N ALA A 40 10.84 -1.64 -11.20
CA ALA A 40 11.32 -2.53 -12.26
C ALA A 40 12.70 -3.13 -11.96
N SER A 41 13.54 -2.42 -11.20
CA SER A 41 14.89 -2.89 -10.81
C SER A 41 14.87 -3.92 -9.68
N TYR A 42 13.76 -4.01 -8.93
CA TYR A 42 13.60 -4.96 -7.84
C TYR A 42 13.11 -6.31 -8.34
N THR A 43 13.35 -7.35 -7.54
CA THR A 43 12.76 -8.67 -7.71
C THR A 43 11.64 -8.84 -6.68
N LEU A 44 10.49 -9.31 -7.09
CA LEU A 44 9.39 -9.62 -6.19
C LEU A 44 9.52 -11.06 -5.68
N HIS A 45 9.42 -11.25 -4.35
CA HIS A 45 9.45 -12.59 -3.77
C HIS A 45 8.25 -13.42 -4.27
N GLU A 46 8.45 -14.68 -4.59
CA GLU A 46 7.43 -15.58 -5.17
C GLU A 46 6.21 -15.79 -4.27
N ASP A 47 6.33 -15.57 -2.96
CA ASP A 47 5.24 -15.67 -2.01
C ASP A 47 4.37 -14.40 -1.92
N LEU A 48 4.71 -13.32 -2.64
CA LEU A 48 3.85 -12.17 -2.87
C LEU A 48 2.85 -12.50 -3.98
N LYS A 49 1.83 -13.29 -3.66
CA LYS A 49 0.87 -13.87 -4.61
C LYS A 49 -0.58 -13.88 -4.11
N ALA A 50 -0.88 -13.13 -3.05
CA ALA A 50 -2.24 -13.09 -2.49
C ALA A 50 -3.29 -12.59 -3.49
N PHE A 51 -2.93 -11.66 -4.34
CA PHE A 51 -3.84 -11.05 -5.34
C PHE A 51 -3.69 -11.66 -6.73
N ARG A 52 -2.48 -12.01 -7.14
CA ARG A 52 -2.15 -12.63 -8.44
C ARG A 52 -0.73 -13.24 -8.39
N PRO A 53 -0.35 -14.09 -9.35
CA PRO A 53 1.03 -14.62 -9.43
C PRO A 53 2.08 -13.51 -9.38
N ALA A 54 3.21 -13.74 -8.69
CA ALA A 54 4.20 -12.70 -8.39
C ALA A 54 4.70 -11.94 -9.63
N HIS A 55 4.91 -12.60 -10.77
CA HIS A 55 5.36 -11.94 -11.99
C HIS A 55 4.30 -10.99 -12.59
N LEU A 56 3.02 -11.31 -12.46
CA LEU A 56 1.92 -10.42 -12.87
C LEU A 56 1.72 -9.29 -11.84
N GLN A 57 1.91 -9.60 -10.55
CA GLN A 57 1.87 -8.59 -9.50
C GLN A 57 3.00 -7.57 -9.67
N HIS A 58 4.21 -8.01 -9.99
CA HIS A 58 5.33 -7.11 -10.25
C HIS A 58 5.03 -6.11 -11.38
N LYS A 59 4.48 -6.61 -12.50
CA LYS A 59 4.04 -5.75 -13.60
C LYS A 59 2.97 -4.75 -13.14
N ALA A 60 1.97 -5.20 -12.40
CA ALA A 60 0.91 -4.32 -11.89
C ALA A 60 1.46 -3.24 -10.94
N LEU A 61 2.45 -3.55 -10.12
CA LEU A 61 3.10 -2.57 -9.24
C LEU A 61 3.87 -1.52 -10.06
N ILE A 62 4.56 -1.90 -11.13
CA ILE A 62 5.22 -0.95 -12.05
C ILE A 62 4.18 -0.02 -12.68
N ASP A 63 3.06 -0.58 -13.15
CA ASP A 63 1.97 0.20 -13.74
C ASP A 63 1.37 1.20 -12.74
N ILE A 64 1.13 0.79 -11.49
CA ILE A 64 0.64 1.68 -10.42
C ILE A 64 1.67 2.77 -10.10
N ALA A 65 2.95 2.44 -10.01
CA ALA A 65 4.00 3.43 -9.73
C ALA A 65 4.07 4.53 -10.79
N SER A 66 3.67 4.23 -12.04
CA SER A 66 3.65 5.19 -13.16
C SER A 66 2.43 6.13 -13.16
N LEU A 67 1.40 5.87 -12.36
CA LEU A 67 0.26 6.76 -12.24
C LEU A 67 0.62 8.03 -11.46
N GLU A 68 0.02 9.18 -11.80
CA GLU A 68 0.21 10.44 -11.08
C GLU A 68 -0.11 10.30 -9.59
N ASP A 69 -1.22 9.66 -9.27
CA ASP A 69 -1.73 9.42 -7.93
C ASP A 69 -1.21 8.11 -7.29
N GLY A 70 -0.68 7.20 -8.10
CA GLY A 70 -0.18 5.90 -7.65
C GLY A 70 1.03 6.01 -6.73
N ARG A 71 0.98 5.35 -5.57
CA ARG A 71 2.07 5.31 -4.58
C ARG A 71 2.30 3.89 -4.14
N ILE A 72 3.54 3.48 -4.10
CA ILE A 72 3.93 2.16 -3.59
C ILE A 72 5.04 2.34 -2.58
N THR A 73 4.84 1.82 -1.39
CA THR A 73 5.89 1.63 -0.39
C THR A 73 6.25 0.15 -0.35
N VAL A 74 7.52 -0.16 -0.36
CA VAL A 74 8.04 -1.54 -0.36
C VAL A 74 8.85 -1.82 0.89
N ILE A 75 8.89 -3.10 1.27
CA ILE A 75 9.90 -3.66 2.18
C ILE A 75 10.83 -4.51 1.35
N ARG A 76 12.10 -4.24 1.42
CA ARG A 76 13.10 -5.04 0.69
C ARG A 76 14.30 -5.41 1.53
N GLN A 77 14.88 -6.56 1.20
CA GLN A 77 16.21 -6.96 1.63
C GLN A 77 17.08 -7.01 0.37
N GLU A 78 18.09 -6.16 0.31
CA GLU A 78 18.82 -5.89 -0.94
C GLU A 78 17.82 -5.47 -2.05
N ASN A 79 17.77 -6.22 -3.16
CA ASN A 79 16.84 -5.96 -4.26
C ASN A 79 15.58 -6.85 -4.23
N LEU A 80 15.43 -7.70 -3.21
CA LEU A 80 14.29 -8.58 -3.07
C LEU A 80 13.19 -7.92 -2.25
N VAL A 81 12.06 -7.60 -2.87
CA VAL A 81 10.86 -7.11 -2.22
C VAL A 81 10.14 -8.25 -1.52
N VAL A 82 9.90 -8.10 -0.22
CA VAL A 82 9.24 -9.08 0.65
C VAL A 82 7.90 -8.58 1.20
N GLY A 83 7.54 -7.36 0.89
CA GLY A 83 6.23 -6.77 1.22
C GLY A 83 6.04 -5.45 0.52
N TYR A 84 4.79 -5.03 0.39
CA TYR A 84 4.43 -3.76 -0.24
C TYR A 84 3.05 -3.29 0.24
N VAL A 85 2.78 -2.01 0.04
CA VAL A 85 1.46 -1.40 0.12
C VAL A 85 1.26 -0.47 -1.08
N THR A 86 0.05 -0.43 -1.60
CA THR A 86 -0.32 0.41 -2.75
C THR A 86 -1.40 1.41 -2.38
N PHE A 87 -1.28 2.62 -2.92
CA PHE A 87 -2.30 3.66 -2.87
C PHE A 87 -2.52 4.20 -4.28
N LEU A 88 -3.76 4.30 -4.70
CA LEU A 88 -4.15 4.88 -5.98
C LEU A 88 -5.62 5.33 -5.92
N TYR A 89 -6.06 6.10 -6.92
CA TYR A 89 -7.47 6.45 -7.03
C TYR A 89 -8.32 5.16 -7.13
N PRO A 90 -9.48 5.09 -6.46
CA PRO A 90 -10.36 3.93 -6.53
C PRO A 90 -10.76 3.58 -7.98
N ASP A 91 -10.98 2.29 -8.23
CA ASP A 91 -11.53 1.85 -9.52
C ASP A 91 -12.87 2.58 -9.76
N PRO A 92 -13.11 3.16 -10.96
CA PRO A 92 -14.36 3.85 -11.27
C PRO A 92 -15.63 3.01 -11.11
N LEU A 93 -15.50 1.68 -11.06
CA LEU A 93 -16.60 0.76 -10.81
C LEU A 93 -16.91 0.58 -9.32
N GLU A 94 -16.05 1.06 -8.46
CA GLU A 94 -16.27 0.99 -7.02
C GLU A 94 -17.27 2.06 -6.56
N ARG A 95 -18.15 1.69 -5.63
CA ARG A 95 -19.24 2.52 -5.17
C ARG A 95 -18.78 3.88 -4.63
N TRP A 96 -17.65 3.92 -3.93
CA TRP A 96 -17.09 5.15 -3.37
C TRP A 96 -16.39 6.04 -4.38
N ALA A 97 -16.20 5.57 -5.62
CA ALA A 97 -15.70 6.39 -6.71
C ALA A 97 -16.80 7.22 -7.40
N GLU A 98 -18.09 6.93 -7.13
CA GLU A 98 -19.22 7.62 -7.75
C GLU A 98 -19.22 9.13 -7.48
N ASP A 99 -18.84 9.56 -6.27
CA ASP A 99 -18.82 10.96 -5.85
C ASP A 99 -17.65 11.77 -6.44
N LYS A 100 -16.72 11.12 -7.14
CA LYS A 100 -15.58 11.76 -7.83
C LYS A 100 -14.78 12.72 -6.93
N ILE A 101 -14.53 12.30 -5.70
CA ILE A 101 -13.74 13.07 -4.72
C ILE A 101 -12.27 13.09 -5.20
N GLU A 102 -11.80 14.26 -5.64
CA GLU A 102 -10.49 14.39 -6.30
C GLU A 102 -9.29 14.01 -5.42
N ASN A 103 -9.39 14.28 -4.10
CA ASN A 103 -8.35 13.96 -3.14
C ASN A 103 -8.57 12.62 -2.42
N MET A 104 -9.40 11.74 -2.97
CA MET A 104 -9.55 10.38 -2.44
C MET A 104 -8.48 9.48 -3.04
N ILE A 105 -7.84 8.67 -2.21
CA ILE A 105 -7.03 7.53 -2.63
C ILE A 105 -7.39 6.30 -1.81
N GLU A 106 -7.29 5.14 -2.42
CA GLU A 106 -7.54 3.86 -1.78
C GLU A 106 -6.23 3.14 -1.48
N LEU A 107 -6.08 2.67 -0.24
CA LEU A 107 -5.13 1.61 0.07
C LEU A 107 -5.68 0.33 -0.57
N GLY A 108 -5.20 0.03 -1.78
CA GLY A 108 -5.74 -1.05 -2.61
C GLY A 108 -5.20 -2.43 -2.25
N ALA A 109 -3.96 -2.52 -1.79
CA ALA A 109 -3.35 -3.77 -1.39
C ALA A 109 -2.27 -3.55 -0.34
N ILE A 110 -2.18 -4.44 0.63
CA ILE A 110 -1.04 -4.60 1.53
C ILE A 110 -0.70 -6.07 1.64
N GLU A 111 0.54 -6.43 1.38
CA GLU A 111 0.98 -7.82 1.41
C GLU A 111 2.39 -7.92 1.99
N VAL A 112 2.60 -8.91 2.85
CA VAL A 112 3.89 -9.28 3.41
C VAL A 112 4.03 -10.79 3.36
N ILE A 113 5.18 -11.29 2.90
CA ILE A 113 5.41 -12.74 2.86
C ILE A 113 5.34 -13.35 4.27
N PRO A 114 4.91 -14.62 4.40
CA PRO A 114 4.73 -15.27 5.70
C PRO A 114 5.94 -15.18 6.62
N ALA A 115 7.16 -15.31 6.07
CA ALA A 115 8.40 -15.29 6.84
C ALA A 115 8.64 -14.00 7.64
N TYR A 116 8.10 -12.85 7.18
CA TYR A 116 8.27 -11.54 7.82
C TYR A 116 7.05 -11.08 8.64
N ARG A 117 5.95 -11.84 8.62
CA ARG A 117 4.75 -11.51 9.41
C ARG A 117 5.05 -11.54 10.91
N GLY A 118 4.33 -10.71 11.66
CA GLY A 118 4.48 -10.61 13.12
C GLY A 118 5.71 -9.86 13.62
N SER A 119 6.55 -9.31 12.72
CA SER A 119 7.77 -8.55 13.06
C SER A 119 7.57 -7.01 12.97
N GLY A 120 6.33 -6.54 12.87
CA GLY A 120 6.02 -5.11 12.78
C GLY A 120 6.22 -4.48 11.41
N VAL A 121 6.52 -5.28 10.39
CA VAL A 121 6.80 -4.78 9.02
C VAL A 121 5.57 -4.15 8.36
N GLY A 122 4.37 -4.69 8.57
CA GLY A 122 3.13 -4.10 8.06
C GLY A 122 2.87 -2.69 8.64
N LYS A 123 3.06 -2.55 9.96
CA LYS A 123 3.00 -1.25 10.63
C LYS A 123 4.06 -0.29 10.08
N LYS A 124 5.28 -0.76 9.85
CA LYS A 124 6.37 0.07 9.30
C LYS A 124 6.07 0.51 7.87
N LEU A 125 5.46 -0.34 7.04
CA LEU A 125 4.98 0.06 5.71
C LEU A 125 4.07 1.28 5.78
N LEU A 126 3.05 1.23 6.65
CA LEU A 126 2.11 2.32 6.82
C LEU A 126 2.80 3.57 7.41
N GLN A 127 3.68 3.41 8.39
CA GLN A 127 4.43 4.53 8.96
C GLN A 127 5.25 5.29 7.90
N VAL A 128 5.97 4.57 7.03
CA VAL A 128 6.76 5.19 5.96
C VAL A 128 5.85 5.82 4.91
N SER A 129 4.74 5.17 4.55
CA SER A 129 3.77 5.69 3.59
C SER A 129 3.14 7.02 4.03
N PHE A 130 2.95 7.22 5.34
CA PHE A 130 2.35 8.42 5.93
C PHE A 130 3.38 9.36 6.60
N MET A 131 4.67 9.19 6.30
CA MET A 131 5.73 9.99 6.93
C MET A 131 5.70 11.46 6.48
N GLY A 132 5.25 11.74 5.27
CA GLY A 132 5.17 13.08 4.72
C GLY A 132 3.84 13.78 4.97
N SER A 133 3.89 15.10 5.14
CA SER A 133 2.69 15.92 5.32
C SER A 133 1.78 15.97 4.09
N GLU A 134 2.28 15.64 2.90
CA GLU A 134 1.51 15.58 1.67
C GLU A 134 0.38 14.56 1.70
N MET A 135 0.48 13.54 2.56
CA MET A 135 -0.59 12.56 2.73
C MET A 135 -1.78 13.09 3.54
N GLU A 136 -1.61 14.18 4.28
CA GLU A 136 -2.70 14.86 5.01
C GLU A 136 -3.71 15.55 4.06
N ASP A 137 -3.33 15.79 2.81
CA ASP A 137 -4.20 16.37 1.79
C ASP A 137 -5.20 15.35 1.21
N TYR A 138 -5.03 14.05 1.54
CA TYR A 138 -5.86 12.98 0.99
C TYR A 138 -6.88 12.44 1.99
N LEU A 139 -8.05 12.10 1.46
CA LEU A 139 -8.96 11.16 2.10
C LEU A 139 -8.50 9.74 1.72
N VAL A 140 -7.90 9.05 2.65
CA VAL A 140 -7.43 7.68 2.43
C VAL A 140 -8.50 6.70 2.90
N ILE A 141 -8.96 5.86 1.98
CA ILE A 141 -9.91 4.79 2.30
C ILE A 141 -9.26 3.42 2.11
N THR A 142 -9.81 2.41 2.73
CA THR A 142 -9.47 1.00 2.47
C THR A 142 -10.69 0.13 2.64
N THR A 143 -10.76 -0.92 1.84
CA THR A 143 -11.78 -1.96 1.95
C THR A 143 -11.09 -3.29 2.22
N GLU A 144 -11.62 -4.02 3.18
CA GLU A 144 -11.08 -5.30 3.58
C GLU A 144 -12.03 -6.42 3.18
N TYR A 145 -11.55 -7.32 2.32
CA TYR A 145 -12.28 -8.50 1.91
C TYR A 145 -11.64 -9.75 2.54
N TYR A 146 -12.35 -10.44 3.43
CA TYR A 146 -11.85 -11.60 4.16
C TYR A 146 -11.35 -12.74 3.26
N TRP A 147 -11.81 -12.84 2.03
CA TRP A 147 -11.33 -13.85 1.06
C TRP A 147 -9.92 -13.58 0.52
N HIS A 148 -9.36 -12.38 0.74
CA HIS A 148 -7.95 -12.08 0.48
C HIS A 148 -7.04 -12.39 1.68
N TRP A 149 -7.63 -12.73 2.83
CA TRP A 149 -6.88 -13.00 4.04
C TRP A 149 -6.28 -14.40 4.04
N ASP A 150 -5.02 -14.52 4.41
CA ASP A 150 -4.32 -15.81 4.53
C ASP A 150 -4.68 -16.50 5.86
N LEU A 151 -5.93 -16.87 6.00
CA LEU A 151 -6.43 -17.56 7.20
C LEU A 151 -5.74 -18.91 7.39
N LYS A 152 -5.49 -19.64 6.29
CA LYS A 152 -4.82 -20.94 6.33
C LYS A 152 -3.37 -20.85 6.74
N GLY A 153 -2.62 -19.91 6.17
CA GLY A 153 -1.19 -19.73 6.47
C GLY A 153 -0.94 -19.12 7.84
N SER A 154 -1.86 -18.25 8.32
CA SER A 154 -1.76 -17.64 9.64
C SER A 154 -2.26 -18.53 10.77
N GLY A 155 -3.14 -19.49 10.48
CA GLY A 155 -3.84 -20.30 11.48
C GLY A 155 -4.84 -19.51 12.34
N LEU A 156 -5.14 -18.26 11.97
CA LEU A 156 -6.06 -17.40 12.70
C LEU A 156 -7.51 -17.64 12.26
N SER A 157 -8.45 -17.44 13.20
CA SER A 157 -9.85 -17.30 12.83
C SER A 157 -10.08 -16.00 12.04
N VAL A 158 -11.19 -15.92 11.30
CA VAL A 158 -11.59 -14.67 10.59
C VAL A 158 -11.63 -13.50 11.56
N TRP A 159 -12.15 -13.68 12.77
CA TRP A 159 -12.27 -12.64 13.79
C TRP A 159 -10.92 -12.19 14.37
N ASP A 160 -9.99 -13.11 14.57
CA ASP A 160 -8.67 -12.77 15.07
C ASP A 160 -7.83 -12.11 13.98
N TYR A 161 -7.97 -12.54 12.74
CA TYR A 161 -7.32 -11.87 11.60
C TYR A 161 -7.85 -10.44 11.45
N ARG A 162 -9.17 -10.24 11.52
CA ARG A 162 -9.79 -8.92 11.51
C ARG A 162 -9.23 -8.02 12.61
N LYS A 163 -9.18 -8.48 13.84
CA LYS A 163 -8.61 -7.72 14.97
C LYS A 163 -7.13 -7.36 14.76
N MET A 164 -6.37 -8.24 14.11
CA MET A 164 -4.98 -7.97 13.75
C MET A 164 -4.90 -6.84 12.72
N MET A 165 -5.72 -6.88 11.67
CA MET A 165 -5.81 -5.82 10.65
C MET A 165 -6.28 -4.51 11.25
N GLU A 166 -7.35 -4.50 12.04
CA GLU A 166 -7.84 -3.32 12.75
C GLU A 166 -6.74 -2.65 13.58
N ARG A 167 -5.99 -3.41 14.37
CA ARG A 167 -4.87 -2.87 15.16
C ARG A 167 -3.77 -2.27 14.30
N MET A 168 -3.43 -2.91 13.19
CA MET A 168 -2.43 -2.41 12.26
C MET A 168 -2.90 -1.09 11.61
N MET A 169 -4.11 -1.06 11.07
CA MET A 169 -4.70 0.11 10.41
C MET A 169 -4.91 1.26 11.40
N THR A 170 -5.49 1.00 12.57
CA THR A 170 -5.67 2.03 13.62
C THR A 170 -4.33 2.62 14.07
N SER A 171 -3.24 1.84 14.08
CA SER A 171 -1.91 2.36 14.40
C SER A 171 -1.38 3.39 13.39
N ALA A 172 -1.97 3.45 12.21
CA ALA A 172 -1.69 4.43 11.16
C ALA A 172 -2.77 5.53 11.06
N GLY A 173 -3.73 5.57 11.99
CA GLY A 173 -4.77 6.60 12.05
C GLY A 173 -6.06 6.26 11.32
N PHE A 174 -6.22 5.06 10.79
CA PHE A 174 -7.50 4.65 10.21
C PHE A 174 -8.58 4.47 11.28
N GLU A 175 -9.78 4.90 10.95
CA GLU A 175 -11.00 4.73 11.75
C GLU A 175 -11.96 3.79 11.01
N TYR A 176 -12.73 2.98 11.79
CA TYR A 176 -13.69 1.99 11.27
C TYR A 176 -15.12 2.47 11.46
#